data_03106f0736624a4469983c5d857cbfd2
#
_entry.id   03106f0736624a4469983c5d857cbfd2
#
_cell.length_a   1.000
_cell.length_b   1.000
_cell.length_c   1.000
_cell.angle_alpha   90.00
_cell.angle_beta   90.00
_cell.angle_gamma   90.00
#
_symmetry.space_group_name_H-M   'P 1'
#
loop_
_entity.id
_entity.type
_entity.pdbx_description
1 polymer ?
#
loop_
_entity_poly.entity_id
_entity_poly.type
_entity_poly.pdbx_seq_one_letter_code
_entity_poly.pdbx_strand_id
1 'polypeptide(L)'
;MKFITSALFLIAAFCSTARADDWPQWMGPQRDGIWREAHVARAIPATGLPVKWRVPVKGGYSGPAVADGRVYLTDYDRPEGELANAPNDRTQLAGRERVLCFDAATGQLLWKHEYDCPYAISYASGPRCTPTVADGKVYALGAEGNLVCLDARTGAVVWSKDFKRDYGAPTPIWGFCGHPLVDGNRLVCLVGGAGSVAVAFDKDTGQELWRALTASESGYCPPSIIESAGVRQLVIWDADNLNSLDPTTGALLWSRPLKPMYGMSIMAPQVADTREGRVLFASGIGRVGALYKLAADKPDASVVWRGEPKSAVYCANSTPFIDGETLYGCDCDTGLLTAVELATGNRLWETAEATTGTRRGKHGTAFLVRHLPAGAEPAVAASTWIFSETGDLILAKLSPARYEELGRMHLLDATNECFGREVVWSHPAFADRCIFARNDRELVCVSLAE
;
A
#
# COMPACT_ATOMS: atom_id res chain seq x y z
N MET A 1 67.91 -31.36 -0.48
CA MET A 1 67.35 -30.01 -0.63
C MET A 1 65.92 -30.12 -1.00
N LYS A 2 64.98 -29.87 -0.07
CA LYS A 2 63.52 -29.86 -0.34
C LYS A 2 63.08 -28.39 -0.41
N PHE A 3 62.59 -27.97 -1.56
CA PHE A 3 62.00 -26.65 -1.74
C PHE A 3 60.56 -26.70 -1.26
N ILE A 4 60.23 -25.89 -0.25
CA ILE A 4 58.85 -25.68 0.21
C ILE A 4 58.36 -24.40 -0.51
N THR A 5 57.39 -24.60 -1.41
CA THR A 5 56.71 -23.48 -2.10
C THR A 5 55.52 -23.07 -1.25
N SER A 6 55.60 -21.89 -0.60
CA SER A 6 54.48 -21.29 0.12
C SER A 6 53.51 -20.62 -0.88
N ALA A 7 52.33 -21.16 -0.99
CA ALA A 7 51.23 -20.48 -1.74
C ALA A 7 50.58 -19.46 -0.84
N LEU A 8 50.68 -18.19 -1.17
CA LEU A 8 49.91 -17.09 -0.56
C LEU A 8 48.50 -17.11 -1.11
N PHE A 9 47.54 -17.48 -0.28
CA PHE A 9 46.11 -17.29 -0.61
C PHE A 9 45.74 -15.81 -0.32
N LEU A 10 45.50 -15.02 -1.37
CA LEU A 10 44.85 -13.71 -1.26
C LEU A 10 43.35 -13.94 -1.00
N ILE A 11 42.90 -13.70 0.22
CA ILE A 11 41.47 -13.62 0.54
C ILE A 11 40.99 -12.27 0.05
N ALA A 12 40.36 -12.21 -1.11
CA ALA A 12 39.60 -11.06 -1.55
C ALA A 12 38.39 -10.90 -0.62
N ALA A 13 38.47 -9.95 0.29
CA ALA A 13 37.28 -9.51 1.05
C ALA A 13 36.29 -8.87 0.07
N PHE A 14 35.26 -9.63 -0.33
CA PHE A 14 34.08 -9.05 -0.97
C PHE A 14 33.41 -8.18 0.09
N CYS A 15 33.68 -6.88 0.03
CA CYS A 15 32.84 -5.89 0.68
C CYS A 15 31.51 -5.93 -0.04
N SER A 16 30.55 -6.75 0.43
CA SER A 16 29.16 -6.59 0.02
C SER A 16 28.72 -5.24 0.56
N THR A 17 28.72 -4.22 -0.30
CA THR A 17 27.96 -3.01 -0.03
C THR A 17 26.54 -3.47 0.22
N ALA A 18 26.07 -3.34 1.46
CA ALA A 18 24.67 -3.55 1.77
C ALA A 18 23.90 -2.65 0.80
N ARG A 19 23.21 -3.26 -0.17
CA ARG A 19 22.35 -2.53 -1.10
C ARG A 19 21.25 -1.95 -0.24
N ALA A 20 21.01 -0.66 -0.37
CA ALA A 20 19.89 -0.01 0.30
C ALA A 20 18.59 -0.74 -0.09
N ASP A 21 17.66 -0.89 0.84
CA ASP A 21 16.42 -1.59 0.56
C ASP A 21 15.57 -0.76 -0.39
N ASP A 22 15.07 -1.39 -1.45
CA ASP A 22 14.07 -0.81 -2.35
C ASP A 22 12.68 -0.83 -1.70
N TRP A 23 11.78 0.03 -2.19
CA TRP A 23 10.33 0.02 -1.88
C TRP A 23 9.54 -0.11 -3.19
N PRO A 24 9.64 -1.29 -3.87
CA PRO A 24 9.29 -1.43 -5.28
C PRO A 24 7.78 -1.47 -5.56
N GLN A 25 6.95 -1.41 -4.55
CA GLN A 25 5.51 -1.52 -4.64
C GLN A 25 4.83 -0.97 -3.38
N TRP A 26 3.51 -0.90 -3.41
CA TRP A 26 2.68 -0.54 -2.27
C TRP A 26 3.00 -1.41 -1.03
N MET A 27 3.21 -0.74 0.12
CA MET A 27 3.62 -1.33 1.39
C MET A 27 4.97 -2.07 1.37
N GLY A 28 5.85 -1.73 0.43
CA GLY A 28 7.24 -2.22 0.39
C GLY A 28 7.44 -3.59 -0.22
N PRO A 29 8.67 -4.13 -0.13
CA PRO A 29 9.06 -5.33 -0.89
C PRO A 29 8.23 -6.56 -0.54
N GLN A 30 7.78 -6.71 0.70
CA GLN A 30 6.96 -7.85 1.15
C GLN A 30 5.47 -7.50 1.29
N ARG A 31 5.05 -6.29 0.93
CA ARG A 31 3.67 -5.76 1.08
C ARG A 31 3.15 -5.83 2.52
N ASP A 32 4.03 -5.71 3.50
CA ASP A 32 3.73 -5.84 4.93
C ASP A 32 3.86 -4.53 5.72
N GLY A 33 4.23 -3.43 5.05
CA GLY A 33 4.40 -2.12 5.68
C GLY A 33 5.57 -2.09 6.67
N ILE A 34 6.57 -2.95 6.48
CA ILE A 34 7.74 -3.01 7.34
C ILE A 34 8.98 -2.50 6.59
N TRP A 35 9.60 -1.49 7.15
CA TRP A 35 10.87 -0.96 6.69
C TRP A 35 12.02 -1.58 7.49
N ARG A 36 13.01 -2.17 6.79
CA ARG A 36 14.03 -3.02 7.39
C ARG A 36 15.45 -2.44 7.35
N GLU A 37 15.62 -1.24 6.82
CA GLU A 37 16.95 -0.61 6.76
C GLU A 37 17.51 -0.27 8.14
N ALA A 38 18.82 -0.41 8.29
CA ALA A 38 19.58 0.01 9.47
C ALA A 38 20.10 1.45 9.31
N HIS A 39 20.62 2.02 10.41
CA HIS A 39 21.20 3.38 10.45
C HIS A 39 20.18 4.47 10.08
N VAL A 40 19.02 4.37 10.67
CA VAL A 40 17.89 5.27 10.48
C VAL A 40 17.66 6.07 11.76
N ALA A 41 17.32 7.34 11.62
CA ALA A 41 17.08 8.29 12.70
C ALA A 41 16.07 7.73 13.74
N ARG A 42 16.45 7.83 15.00
CA ARG A 42 15.63 7.39 16.16
C ARG A 42 14.88 8.53 16.84
N ALA A 43 15.04 9.73 16.30
CA ALA A 43 14.35 10.94 16.72
C ALA A 43 14.28 11.91 15.55
N ILE A 44 13.29 12.77 15.53
CA ILE A 44 13.19 13.88 14.60
C ILE A 44 13.71 15.12 15.35
N PRO A 45 14.83 15.74 14.90
CA PRO A 45 15.35 16.95 15.53
C PRO A 45 14.34 18.12 15.43
N ALA A 46 14.41 19.08 16.36
CA ALA A 46 13.56 20.27 16.31
C ALA A 46 13.77 21.12 15.04
N THR A 47 14.92 20.99 14.39
CA THR A 47 15.24 21.61 13.08
C THR A 47 14.66 20.86 11.89
N GLY A 48 14.01 19.72 12.12
CA GLY A 48 13.55 18.78 11.10
C GLY A 48 14.69 17.90 10.54
N LEU A 49 14.33 17.03 9.62
CA LEU A 49 15.23 16.13 8.88
C LEU A 49 15.63 16.77 7.54
N PRO A 50 16.82 16.46 6.97
CA PRO A 50 17.30 17.09 5.76
C PRO A 50 16.45 16.76 4.53
N VAL A 51 15.88 17.75 3.87
CA VAL A 51 15.23 17.60 2.56
C VAL A 51 16.31 17.47 1.49
N LYS A 52 16.32 16.36 0.76
CA LYS A 52 17.25 16.14 -0.35
C LYS A 52 16.82 16.92 -1.60
N TRP A 53 15.53 16.78 -1.94
CA TRP A 53 14.95 17.46 -3.10
C TRP A 53 13.42 17.52 -3.02
N ARG A 54 12.82 18.43 -3.78
CA ARG A 54 11.40 18.56 -4.08
C ARG A 54 11.23 18.78 -5.58
N VAL A 55 10.26 18.12 -6.19
CA VAL A 55 9.97 18.26 -7.62
C VAL A 55 8.48 18.39 -7.85
N PRO A 56 8.04 19.19 -8.85
CA PRO A 56 6.62 19.35 -9.14
C PRO A 56 6.03 18.09 -9.76
N VAL A 57 4.83 17.74 -9.32
CA VAL A 57 3.98 16.70 -9.90
C VAL A 57 2.54 17.22 -10.03
N LYS A 58 1.62 16.41 -10.53
CA LYS A 58 0.20 16.73 -10.63
C LYS A 58 -0.62 15.89 -9.64
N GLY A 59 -1.94 16.04 -9.66
CA GLY A 59 -2.86 15.39 -8.75
C GLY A 59 -2.80 13.85 -8.75
N GLY A 60 -3.14 13.24 -7.62
CA GLY A 60 -3.24 11.78 -7.50
C GLY A 60 -3.13 11.28 -6.06
N TYR A 61 -3.60 10.05 -5.87
CA TYR A 61 -3.59 9.35 -4.57
C TYR A 61 -2.57 8.23 -4.52
N SER A 62 -1.94 7.90 -5.66
CA SER A 62 -0.90 6.87 -5.70
C SER A 62 0.33 7.28 -4.89
N GLY A 63 0.88 6.36 -4.12
CA GLY A 63 2.21 6.51 -3.53
C GLY A 63 3.31 6.29 -4.57
N PRO A 64 4.53 6.76 -4.30
CA PRO A 64 5.70 6.40 -5.09
C PRO A 64 6.12 4.95 -4.85
N ALA A 65 6.75 4.34 -5.86
CA ALA A 65 7.56 3.14 -5.74
C ALA A 65 9.03 3.49 -5.99
N VAL A 66 9.94 2.87 -5.25
CA VAL A 66 11.38 3.12 -5.38
C VAL A 66 12.10 1.81 -5.65
N ALA A 67 12.82 1.75 -6.76
CA ALA A 67 13.59 0.57 -7.13
C ALA A 67 14.78 0.93 -8.00
N ASP A 68 15.90 0.27 -7.78
CA ASP A 68 17.14 0.43 -8.57
C ASP A 68 17.57 1.90 -8.74
N GLY A 69 17.46 2.71 -7.67
CA GLY A 69 17.83 4.12 -7.66
C GLY A 69 16.88 5.04 -8.43
N ARG A 70 15.63 4.61 -8.65
CA ARG A 70 14.60 5.36 -9.37
C ARG A 70 13.31 5.43 -8.57
N VAL A 71 12.60 6.52 -8.72
CA VAL A 71 11.26 6.73 -8.15
C VAL A 71 10.24 6.72 -9.26
N TYR A 72 9.23 5.88 -9.12
CA TYR A 72 8.12 5.77 -10.06
C TYR A 72 6.84 6.26 -9.40
N LEU A 73 6.13 7.13 -10.11
CA LEU A 73 4.90 7.75 -9.62
C LEU A 73 3.87 7.84 -10.73
N THR A 74 2.59 7.74 -10.39
CA THR A 74 1.50 8.07 -11.31
C THR A 74 0.80 9.35 -10.87
N ASP A 75 0.38 10.17 -11.83
CA ASP A 75 -0.38 11.38 -11.58
C ASP A 75 -1.35 11.70 -12.74
N TYR A 76 -2.16 12.74 -12.58
CA TYR A 76 -3.16 13.17 -13.55
C TYR A 76 -2.98 14.63 -13.94
N ASP A 77 -2.61 14.86 -15.19
CA ASP A 77 -2.50 16.18 -15.79
C ASP A 77 -3.84 16.57 -16.39
N ARG A 78 -4.51 17.53 -15.78
CA ARG A 78 -5.81 18.06 -16.18
C ARG A 78 -5.74 19.56 -16.38
N PRO A 79 -6.69 20.15 -17.15
CA PRO A 79 -6.86 21.61 -17.18
C PRO A 79 -6.97 22.21 -15.78
N GLU A 80 -6.45 23.39 -15.59
CA GLU A 80 -6.58 24.15 -14.34
C GLU A 80 -8.05 24.40 -14.01
N GLY A 81 -8.37 24.47 -12.73
CA GLY A 81 -9.72 24.70 -12.20
C GLY A 81 -9.96 23.96 -10.90
N GLU A 82 -11.00 24.35 -10.20
CA GLU A 82 -11.40 23.71 -8.96
C GLU A 82 -11.85 22.27 -9.22
N LEU A 83 -11.46 21.36 -8.33
CA LEU A 83 -11.89 19.98 -8.31
C LEU A 83 -12.85 19.80 -7.15
N ALA A 84 -14.13 19.62 -7.44
CA ALA A 84 -15.11 19.26 -6.42
C ALA A 84 -14.95 17.76 -6.07
N ASN A 85 -14.54 17.48 -4.83
CA ASN A 85 -14.45 16.12 -4.30
C ASN A 85 -15.75 15.76 -3.56
N ALA A 86 -16.79 15.37 -4.31
CA ALA A 86 -18.05 14.89 -3.74
C ALA A 86 -17.99 13.37 -3.58
N PRO A 87 -18.24 12.83 -2.38
CA PRO A 87 -18.02 11.40 -2.10
C PRO A 87 -18.82 10.42 -2.97
N ASN A 88 -19.97 10.85 -3.47
CA ASN A 88 -20.91 9.98 -4.20
C ASN A 88 -21.16 10.42 -5.64
N ASP A 89 -20.50 11.47 -6.09
CA ASP A 89 -20.71 12.03 -7.43
C ASP A 89 -19.53 11.70 -8.34
N ARG A 90 -19.83 11.28 -9.56
CA ARG A 90 -18.82 11.08 -10.59
C ARG A 90 -18.48 12.40 -11.26
N THR A 91 -17.27 12.88 -11.07
CA THR A 91 -16.76 14.05 -11.75
C THR A 91 -16.31 13.70 -13.17
N GLN A 92 -16.81 14.43 -14.16
CA GLN A 92 -16.39 14.30 -15.56
C GLN A 92 -15.22 15.24 -15.80
N LEU A 93 -14.06 14.68 -16.13
CA LEU A 93 -12.84 15.45 -16.42
C LEU A 93 -12.17 14.96 -17.70
N ALA A 94 -11.68 15.89 -18.52
CA ALA A 94 -10.71 15.59 -19.56
C ALA A 94 -9.29 15.77 -19.00
N GLY A 95 -8.39 14.85 -19.32
CA GLY A 95 -6.99 14.91 -18.86
C GLY A 95 -6.19 13.70 -19.29
N ARG A 96 -4.97 13.62 -18.80
CA ARG A 96 -4.01 12.55 -19.09
C ARG A 96 -3.52 11.92 -17.82
N GLU A 97 -3.54 10.60 -17.76
CA GLU A 97 -2.74 9.88 -16.77
C GLU A 97 -1.28 9.80 -17.22
N ARG A 98 -0.38 9.96 -16.26
CA ARG A 98 1.05 9.90 -16.51
C ARG A 98 1.71 8.89 -15.56
N VAL A 99 2.69 8.17 -16.09
CA VAL A 99 3.66 7.41 -15.31
C VAL A 99 5.00 8.12 -15.42
N LEU A 100 5.55 8.53 -14.30
CA LEU A 100 6.75 9.33 -14.18
C LEU A 100 7.86 8.52 -13.56
N CYS A 101 9.09 8.69 -14.04
CA CYS A 101 10.28 8.11 -13.44
C CYS A 101 11.28 9.20 -13.14
N PHE A 102 11.73 9.27 -11.89
CA PHE A 102 12.73 10.22 -11.43
C PHE A 102 13.98 9.48 -10.95
N ASP A 103 15.11 10.13 -11.02
CA ASP A 103 16.33 9.71 -10.31
C ASP A 103 16.12 9.87 -8.80
N ALA A 104 16.33 8.82 -8.02
CA ALA A 104 16.02 8.84 -6.59
C ALA A 104 16.98 9.75 -5.77
N ALA A 105 18.21 9.94 -6.25
CA ALA A 105 19.19 10.77 -5.55
C ALA A 105 18.97 12.27 -5.77
N THR A 106 18.51 12.66 -6.97
CA THR A 106 18.47 14.05 -7.42
C THR A 106 17.07 14.61 -7.67
N GLY A 107 16.06 13.74 -7.83
CA GLY A 107 14.72 14.13 -8.24
C GLY A 107 14.59 14.51 -9.73
N GLN A 108 15.65 14.33 -10.53
CA GLN A 108 15.60 14.64 -11.97
C GLN A 108 14.61 13.70 -12.67
N LEU A 109 13.70 14.26 -13.49
CA LEU A 109 12.82 13.47 -14.35
C LEU A 109 13.65 12.76 -15.43
N LEU A 110 13.60 11.43 -15.45
CA LEU A 110 14.33 10.59 -16.40
C LEU A 110 13.49 10.28 -17.64
N TRP A 111 12.22 9.91 -17.41
CA TRP A 111 11.25 9.68 -18.48
C TRP A 111 9.82 9.83 -17.97
N LYS A 112 8.89 10.01 -18.90
CA LYS A 112 7.44 9.96 -18.68
C LYS A 112 6.76 9.13 -19.76
N HIS A 113 5.70 8.43 -19.37
CA HIS A 113 4.71 7.84 -20.27
C HIS A 113 3.36 8.49 -19.97
N GLU A 114 2.61 8.91 -20.98
CA GLU A 114 1.32 9.58 -20.80
C GLU A 114 0.31 9.13 -21.86
N TYR A 115 -0.96 9.12 -21.48
CA TYR A 115 -2.07 8.78 -22.36
C TYR A 115 -3.34 9.55 -21.98
N ASP A 116 -4.18 9.85 -22.97
CA ASP A 116 -5.47 10.50 -22.73
C ASP A 116 -6.37 9.57 -21.91
N CYS A 117 -6.92 10.09 -20.82
CA CYS A 117 -7.74 9.32 -19.89
C CYS A 117 -8.85 10.22 -19.33
N PRO A 118 -10.00 10.34 -20.01
CA PRO A 118 -11.12 11.07 -19.45
C PRO A 118 -11.69 10.33 -18.26
N TYR A 119 -11.86 11.04 -17.15
CA TYR A 119 -12.40 10.50 -15.90
C TYR A 119 -13.92 10.64 -15.80
N ALA A 120 -14.54 9.63 -15.18
CA ALA A 120 -15.93 9.65 -14.72
C ALA A 120 -16.00 8.98 -13.33
N ILE A 121 -15.28 9.53 -12.35
CA ILE A 121 -15.09 8.95 -11.01
C ILE A 121 -15.24 9.99 -9.91
N SER A 122 -15.52 9.54 -8.71
CA SER A 122 -15.48 10.35 -7.50
C SER A 122 -14.04 10.56 -7.03
N TYR A 123 -13.76 11.68 -6.37
CA TYR A 123 -12.39 12.06 -5.95
C TYR A 123 -11.40 12.01 -7.12
N ALA A 124 -11.70 12.77 -8.17
CA ALA A 124 -11.05 12.66 -9.47
C ALA A 124 -9.66 13.34 -9.55
N SER A 125 -8.94 13.47 -8.44
CA SER A 125 -7.61 14.10 -8.41
C SER A 125 -6.57 13.32 -9.22
N GLY A 126 -6.69 11.99 -9.33
CA GLY A 126 -5.78 11.20 -10.14
C GLY A 126 -5.75 9.71 -9.79
N PRO A 127 -4.77 8.95 -10.28
CA PRO A 127 -4.60 7.52 -10.05
C PRO A 127 -4.43 7.19 -8.56
N ARG A 128 -4.82 5.96 -8.17
CA ARG A 128 -4.78 5.47 -6.78
C ARG A 128 -3.69 4.43 -6.56
N CYS A 129 -3.37 3.67 -7.61
CA CYS A 129 -2.46 2.55 -7.48
C CYS A 129 -1.00 3.01 -7.50
N THR A 130 -0.25 2.68 -6.45
CA THR A 130 1.21 2.75 -6.49
C THR A 130 1.71 1.84 -7.60
N PRO A 131 2.64 2.27 -8.46
CA PRO A 131 3.26 1.39 -9.43
C PRO A 131 3.94 0.19 -8.77
N THR A 132 3.88 -0.97 -9.40
CA THR A 132 4.62 -2.17 -8.99
C THR A 132 5.83 -2.34 -9.91
N VAL A 133 7.02 -2.43 -9.33
CA VAL A 133 8.28 -2.59 -10.08
C VAL A 133 8.85 -3.98 -9.81
N ALA A 134 9.07 -4.73 -10.88
CA ALA A 134 9.68 -6.06 -10.79
C ALA A 134 10.42 -6.41 -12.10
N ASP A 135 11.58 -7.04 -11.99
CA ASP A 135 12.34 -7.60 -13.10
C ASP A 135 12.53 -6.61 -14.27
N GLY A 136 12.86 -5.34 -13.93
CA GLY A 136 13.09 -4.30 -14.92
C GLY A 136 11.83 -3.76 -15.62
N LYS A 137 10.65 -4.04 -15.07
CA LYS A 137 9.35 -3.56 -15.58
C LYS A 137 8.59 -2.78 -14.52
N VAL A 138 7.76 -1.85 -14.97
CA VAL A 138 6.81 -1.07 -14.15
C VAL A 138 5.40 -1.42 -14.59
N TYR A 139 4.59 -1.87 -13.65
CA TYR A 139 3.17 -2.12 -13.86
C TYR A 139 2.37 -1.01 -13.20
N ALA A 140 1.70 -0.19 -14.01
CA ALA A 140 0.89 0.92 -13.53
C ALA A 140 -0.57 0.72 -13.93
N LEU A 141 -1.46 0.82 -12.95
CA LEU A 141 -2.90 0.74 -13.14
C LEU A 141 -3.52 2.12 -12.94
N GLY A 142 -4.15 2.62 -13.99
CA GLY A 142 -4.88 3.87 -14.00
C GLY A 142 -6.26 3.76 -13.35
N ALA A 143 -6.82 4.90 -12.96
CA ALA A 143 -8.11 4.96 -12.26
C ALA A 143 -9.30 4.49 -13.12
N GLU A 144 -9.20 4.58 -14.44
CA GLU A 144 -10.23 4.11 -15.38
C GLU A 144 -10.00 2.68 -15.91
N GLY A 145 -8.99 1.95 -15.34
CA GLY A 145 -8.71 0.55 -15.69
C GLY A 145 -7.71 0.35 -16.82
N ASN A 146 -6.94 1.36 -17.17
CA ASN A 146 -5.81 1.24 -18.08
C ASN A 146 -4.62 0.65 -17.33
N LEU A 147 -4.25 -0.58 -17.64
CA LEU A 147 -3.07 -1.25 -17.09
C LEU A 147 -1.96 -1.21 -18.13
N VAL A 148 -0.82 -0.64 -17.77
CA VAL A 148 0.36 -0.57 -18.65
C VAL A 148 1.56 -1.25 -18.00
N CYS A 149 2.28 -2.03 -18.80
CA CYS A 149 3.60 -2.56 -18.45
C CYS A 149 4.64 -1.79 -19.25
N LEU A 150 5.55 -1.15 -18.54
CA LEU A 150 6.60 -0.32 -19.12
C LEU A 150 7.98 -0.91 -18.82
N ASP A 151 8.94 -0.73 -19.74
CA ASP A 151 10.36 -0.91 -19.42
C ASP A 151 10.78 0.10 -18.36
N ALA A 152 11.30 -0.35 -17.24
CA ALA A 152 11.61 0.50 -16.09
C ALA A 152 12.70 1.54 -16.37
N ARG A 153 13.60 1.25 -17.32
CA ARG A 153 14.71 2.13 -17.67
C ARG A 153 14.33 3.23 -18.65
N THR A 154 13.43 2.92 -19.59
CA THR A 154 13.14 3.80 -20.73
C THR A 154 11.71 4.36 -20.75
N GLY A 155 10.77 3.76 -20.01
CA GLY A 155 9.35 4.10 -20.08
C GLY A 155 8.63 3.61 -21.34
N ALA A 156 9.29 2.81 -22.19
CA ALA A 156 8.67 2.23 -23.37
C ALA A 156 7.61 1.21 -23.00
N VAL A 157 6.46 1.24 -23.70
CA VAL A 157 5.38 0.28 -23.48
C VAL A 157 5.82 -1.12 -23.95
N VAL A 158 5.75 -2.10 -23.04
CA VAL A 158 5.95 -3.52 -23.34
C VAL A 158 4.63 -4.16 -23.76
N TRP A 159 3.59 -3.95 -22.96
CA TRP A 159 2.21 -4.35 -23.25
C TRP A 159 1.21 -3.51 -22.46
N SER A 160 -0.06 -3.55 -22.82
CA SER A 160 -1.13 -2.85 -22.12
C SER A 160 -2.45 -3.62 -22.16
N LYS A 161 -3.34 -3.32 -21.20
CA LYS A 161 -4.74 -3.80 -21.12
C LYS A 161 -5.66 -2.64 -20.83
N ASP A 162 -6.89 -2.77 -21.25
CA ASP A 162 -8.00 -1.87 -20.90
C ASP A 162 -9.12 -2.72 -20.28
N PHE A 163 -9.33 -2.60 -18.97
CA PHE A 163 -10.26 -3.46 -18.25
C PHE A 163 -11.71 -3.29 -18.71
N LYS A 164 -12.08 -2.10 -19.13
CA LYS A 164 -13.44 -1.82 -19.66
C LYS A 164 -13.66 -2.51 -21.00
N ARG A 165 -12.73 -2.36 -21.92
CA ARG A 165 -12.83 -2.94 -23.27
C ARG A 165 -12.63 -4.45 -23.25
N ASP A 166 -11.62 -4.93 -22.51
CA ASP A 166 -11.14 -6.32 -22.60
C ASP A 166 -11.98 -7.27 -21.73
N TYR A 167 -12.61 -6.75 -20.65
CA TYR A 167 -13.38 -7.55 -19.67
C TYR A 167 -14.81 -7.06 -19.46
N GLY A 168 -15.22 -5.95 -20.07
CA GLY A 168 -16.50 -5.33 -19.79
C GLY A 168 -16.62 -4.84 -18.34
N ALA A 169 -15.50 -4.60 -17.67
CA ALA A 169 -15.46 -4.19 -16.29
C ALA A 169 -15.95 -2.73 -16.16
N PRO A 170 -17.04 -2.45 -15.41
CA PRO A 170 -17.44 -1.08 -15.15
C PRO A 170 -16.42 -0.40 -14.23
N THR A 171 -16.09 0.85 -14.51
CA THR A 171 -15.25 1.63 -13.60
C THR A 171 -15.96 1.78 -12.26
N PRO A 172 -15.36 1.33 -11.14
CA PRO A 172 -15.91 1.58 -9.80
C PRO A 172 -16.06 3.08 -9.53
N ILE A 173 -16.97 3.47 -8.61
CA ILE A 173 -17.24 4.90 -8.37
C ILE A 173 -15.99 5.68 -7.95
N TRP A 174 -15.07 5.06 -7.21
CA TRP A 174 -13.78 5.66 -6.82
C TRP A 174 -12.60 5.21 -7.72
N GLY A 175 -12.88 4.70 -8.92
CA GLY A 175 -11.88 4.19 -9.84
C GLY A 175 -11.25 2.86 -9.41
N PHE A 176 -10.34 2.33 -10.24
CA PHE A 176 -9.58 1.12 -9.91
C PHE A 176 -8.48 1.45 -8.89
N CYS A 177 -8.48 0.76 -7.74
CA CYS A 177 -7.59 1.02 -6.61
C CYS A 177 -6.75 -0.20 -6.17
N GLY A 178 -7.10 -1.40 -6.63
CA GLY A 178 -6.40 -2.63 -6.24
C GLY A 178 -4.99 -2.68 -6.82
N HIS A 179 -3.98 -2.32 -6.01
CA HIS A 179 -2.57 -2.33 -6.43
C HIS A 179 -2.17 -3.68 -7.03
N PRO A 180 -1.68 -3.76 -8.28
CA PRO A 180 -1.28 -5.01 -8.91
C PRO A 180 -0.23 -5.76 -8.10
N LEU A 181 -0.33 -7.09 -8.06
CA LEU A 181 0.59 -7.97 -7.34
C LEU A 181 1.39 -8.82 -8.33
N VAL A 182 2.72 -8.73 -8.25
CA VAL A 182 3.61 -9.67 -8.94
C VAL A 182 3.85 -10.89 -8.04
N ASP A 183 3.54 -12.08 -8.56
CA ASP A 183 3.77 -13.36 -7.92
C ASP A 183 4.43 -14.36 -8.90
N GLY A 184 5.75 -14.49 -8.82
CA GLY A 184 6.53 -15.27 -9.79
C GLY A 184 6.43 -14.70 -11.20
N ASN A 185 5.87 -15.46 -12.13
CA ASN A 185 5.61 -15.02 -13.49
C ASN A 185 4.21 -14.36 -13.69
N ARG A 186 3.43 -14.19 -12.63
CA ARG A 186 2.06 -13.68 -12.67
C ARG A 186 2.00 -12.22 -12.22
N LEU A 187 1.16 -11.45 -12.90
CA LEU A 187 0.65 -10.17 -12.43
C LEU A 187 -0.83 -10.34 -12.11
N VAL A 188 -1.18 -10.29 -10.82
CA VAL A 188 -2.56 -10.45 -10.37
C VAL A 188 -3.19 -9.06 -10.19
N CYS A 189 -4.36 -8.85 -10.80
CA CYS A 189 -5.11 -7.60 -10.73
C CYS A 189 -6.56 -7.83 -10.29
N LEU A 190 -7.12 -6.85 -9.58
CA LEU A 190 -8.55 -6.68 -9.44
C LEU A 190 -9.07 -6.00 -10.71
N VAL A 191 -9.89 -6.71 -11.49
CA VAL A 191 -10.38 -6.24 -12.79
C VAL A 191 -11.87 -5.93 -12.74
N GLY A 192 -12.71 -6.89 -12.37
CA GLY A 192 -14.16 -6.75 -12.42
C GLY A 192 -14.74 -7.37 -13.71
N GLY A 193 -16.06 -7.22 -13.85
CA GLY A 193 -16.79 -7.93 -14.88
C GLY A 193 -17.17 -9.34 -14.47
N ALA A 194 -18.07 -9.98 -15.24
CA ALA A 194 -18.55 -11.32 -14.94
C ALA A 194 -17.45 -12.37 -15.10
N GLY A 195 -17.17 -13.10 -14.00
CA GLY A 195 -16.16 -14.15 -13.98
C GLY A 195 -14.71 -13.66 -13.96
N SER A 196 -14.47 -12.35 -13.82
CA SER A 196 -13.14 -11.72 -13.94
C SER A 196 -12.85 -10.69 -12.84
N VAL A 197 -13.41 -10.87 -11.64
CA VAL A 197 -13.07 -10.00 -10.50
C VAL A 197 -11.58 -10.04 -10.21
N ALA A 198 -10.96 -11.23 -10.25
CA ALA A 198 -9.52 -11.40 -10.19
C ALA A 198 -9.00 -12.00 -11.50
N VAL A 199 -7.94 -11.43 -12.05
CA VAL A 199 -7.28 -11.91 -13.26
C VAL A 199 -5.77 -11.97 -13.03
N ALA A 200 -5.15 -13.07 -13.43
CA ALA A 200 -3.71 -13.18 -13.53
C ALA A 200 -3.26 -13.12 -14.98
N PHE A 201 -2.33 -12.24 -15.22
CA PHE A 201 -1.61 -12.12 -16.49
C PHE A 201 -0.20 -12.69 -16.36
N ASP A 202 0.33 -13.23 -17.44
CA ASP A 202 1.78 -13.38 -17.57
C ASP A 202 2.41 -11.97 -17.52
N LYS A 203 3.27 -11.75 -16.54
CA LYS A 203 3.81 -10.41 -16.28
C LYS A 203 4.67 -9.85 -17.41
N ASP A 204 5.25 -10.74 -18.23
CA ASP A 204 6.17 -10.36 -19.30
C ASP A 204 5.46 -10.05 -20.62
N THR A 205 4.34 -10.74 -20.89
CA THR A 205 3.62 -10.66 -22.16
C THR A 205 2.23 -10.03 -22.07
N GLY A 206 1.66 -9.95 -20.87
CA GLY A 206 0.28 -9.52 -20.66
C GLY A 206 -0.75 -10.58 -21.07
N GLN A 207 -0.34 -11.80 -21.46
CA GLN A 207 -1.27 -12.86 -21.77
C GLN A 207 -2.04 -13.26 -20.49
N GLU A 208 -3.38 -13.42 -20.61
CA GLU A 208 -4.17 -13.94 -19.50
C GLU A 208 -3.81 -15.40 -19.22
N LEU A 209 -3.53 -15.72 -17.96
CA LEU A 209 -3.23 -17.06 -17.48
C LEU A 209 -4.48 -17.72 -16.89
N TRP A 210 -5.23 -16.96 -16.08
CA TRP A 210 -6.51 -17.37 -15.52
C TRP A 210 -7.34 -16.15 -15.08
N ARG A 211 -8.64 -16.37 -14.95
CA ARG A 211 -9.59 -15.42 -14.32
C ARG A 211 -10.51 -16.13 -13.37
N ALA A 212 -11.00 -15.44 -12.35
CA ALA A 212 -11.83 -16.01 -11.31
C ALA A 212 -12.77 -14.98 -10.68
N LEU A 213 -13.79 -15.48 -10.00
CA LEU A 213 -14.76 -14.79 -9.17
C LEU A 213 -15.75 -13.92 -9.95
N THR A 214 -16.94 -13.87 -9.40
CA THR A 214 -18.03 -12.94 -9.76
C THR A 214 -18.53 -12.29 -8.50
N ALA A 215 -18.63 -10.96 -8.47
CA ALA A 215 -19.16 -10.18 -7.37
C ALA A 215 -19.99 -9.02 -7.89
N SER A 216 -20.72 -8.33 -6.99
CA SER A 216 -21.48 -7.14 -7.35
C SER A 216 -20.58 -6.00 -7.85
N GLU A 217 -19.36 -5.90 -7.34
CA GLU A 217 -18.27 -5.01 -7.76
C GLU A 217 -16.92 -5.68 -7.46
N SER A 218 -15.85 -5.28 -8.14
CA SER A 218 -14.51 -5.83 -7.87
C SER A 218 -14.00 -5.51 -6.46
N GLY A 219 -14.49 -4.43 -5.86
CA GLY A 219 -13.90 -3.86 -4.66
C GLY A 219 -12.61 -3.08 -4.97
N TYR A 220 -11.84 -2.79 -3.93
CA TYR A 220 -10.66 -1.90 -3.99
C TYR A 220 -9.43 -2.49 -3.31
N CYS A 221 -9.59 -3.65 -2.65
CA CYS A 221 -8.56 -4.30 -1.84
C CYS A 221 -7.42 -4.84 -2.71
N PRO A 222 -6.16 -4.51 -2.42
CA PRO A 222 -5.04 -5.11 -3.12
C PRO A 222 -4.98 -6.63 -2.94
N PRO A 223 -4.74 -7.41 -4.01
CA PRO A 223 -4.47 -8.85 -3.91
C PRO A 223 -3.31 -9.10 -2.94
N SER A 224 -3.40 -10.13 -2.11
CA SER A 224 -2.38 -10.46 -1.12
C SER A 224 -2.10 -11.96 -1.10
N ILE A 225 -0.83 -12.35 -0.92
CA ILE A 225 -0.45 -13.75 -0.72
C ILE A 225 -0.29 -14.01 0.77
N ILE A 226 -0.89 -15.13 1.21
CA ILE A 226 -0.70 -15.65 2.56
C ILE A 226 -0.25 -17.11 2.49
N GLU A 227 0.32 -17.62 3.56
CA GLU A 227 0.61 -19.04 3.73
C GLU A 227 -0.11 -19.55 4.98
N SER A 228 -0.88 -20.62 4.84
CA SER A 228 -1.52 -21.32 5.94
C SER A 228 -1.73 -22.79 5.56
N ALA A 229 -1.65 -23.69 6.54
CA ALA A 229 -1.74 -25.14 6.33
C ALA A 229 -0.73 -25.70 5.28
N GLY A 230 0.46 -25.07 5.18
CA GLY A 230 1.46 -25.42 4.17
C GLY A 230 1.06 -25.08 2.72
N VAL A 231 0.00 -24.27 2.54
CA VAL A 231 -0.54 -23.88 1.22
C VAL A 231 -0.40 -22.39 1.04
N ARG A 232 0.16 -21.96 -0.10
CA ARG A 232 0.12 -20.56 -0.55
C ARG A 232 -1.27 -20.25 -1.07
N GLN A 233 -1.82 -19.15 -0.63
CA GLN A 233 -3.18 -18.72 -0.92
C GLN A 233 -3.20 -17.26 -1.37
N LEU A 234 -3.92 -16.97 -2.44
CA LEU A 234 -4.18 -15.62 -2.92
C LEU A 234 -5.49 -15.13 -2.29
N VAL A 235 -5.39 -14.11 -1.46
CA VAL A 235 -6.56 -13.49 -0.82
C VAL A 235 -7.06 -12.35 -1.69
N ILE A 236 -8.34 -12.42 -2.04
CA ILE A 236 -9.09 -11.42 -2.80
C ILE A 236 -10.31 -11.02 -1.98
N TRP A 237 -10.37 -9.77 -1.54
CA TRP A 237 -11.57 -9.24 -0.90
C TRP A 237 -12.32 -8.36 -1.89
N ASP A 238 -13.38 -8.90 -2.48
CA ASP A 238 -14.29 -8.19 -3.37
C ASP A 238 -15.40 -7.46 -2.60
N ALA A 239 -16.37 -6.89 -3.29
CA ALA A 239 -17.46 -6.13 -2.67
C ALA A 239 -18.41 -6.99 -1.81
N ASP A 240 -18.39 -8.30 -1.94
CA ASP A 240 -19.34 -9.21 -1.28
C ASP A 240 -18.64 -10.19 -0.30
N ASN A 241 -17.44 -10.67 -0.66
CA ASN A 241 -16.76 -11.76 0.03
C ASN A 241 -15.25 -11.57 0.18
N LEU A 242 -14.74 -12.12 1.26
CA LEU A 242 -13.32 -12.41 1.43
C LEU A 242 -13.06 -13.81 0.88
N ASN A 243 -12.27 -13.91 -0.17
CA ASN A 243 -11.98 -15.14 -0.91
C ASN A 243 -10.52 -15.53 -0.80
N SER A 244 -10.26 -16.82 -0.81
CA SER A 244 -8.92 -17.38 -0.96
C SER A 244 -8.89 -18.26 -2.20
N LEU A 245 -7.90 -18.04 -3.05
CA LEU A 245 -7.70 -18.75 -4.30
C LEU A 245 -6.34 -19.45 -4.31
N ASP A 246 -6.24 -20.49 -5.11
CA ASP A 246 -4.94 -21.01 -5.55
C ASP A 246 -4.29 -19.95 -6.48
N PRO A 247 -3.13 -19.39 -6.14
CA PRO A 247 -2.51 -18.34 -6.94
C PRO A 247 -2.06 -18.80 -8.32
N THR A 248 -1.91 -20.14 -8.54
CA THR A 248 -1.45 -20.71 -9.80
C THR A 248 -2.58 -20.86 -10.81
N THR A 249 -3.77 -21.23 -10.32
CA THR A 249 -4.90 -21.64 -11.18
C THR A 249 -6.10 -20.72 -11.08
N GLY A 250 -6.18 -19.86 -10.06
CA GLY A 250 -7.36 -19.07 -9.72
C GLY A 250 -8.50 -19.89 -9.08
N ALA A 251 -8.28 -21.16 -8.78
CA ALA A 251 -9.29 -22.03 -8.19
C ALA A 251 -9.65 -21.54 -6.78
N LEU A 252 -10.96 -21.47 -6.47
CA LEU A 252 -11.46 -21.06 -5.16
C LEU A 252 -11.13 -22.12 -4.11
N LEU A 253 -10.42 -21.74 -3.05
CA LEU A 253 -10.13 -22.58 -1.89
C LEU A 253 -11.19 -22.43 -0.81
N TRP A 254 -11.50 -21.19 -0.44
CA TRP A 254 -12.59 -20.86 0.48
C TRP A 254 -13.11 -19.45 0.24
N SER A 255 -14.33 -19.19 0.70
CA SER A 255 -14.99 -17.87 0.63
C SER A 255 -15.76 -17.61 1.92
N ARG A 256 -15.75 -16.37 2.39
CA ARG A 256 -16.48 -15.93 3.58
C ARG A 256 -17.19 -14.61 3.31
N PRO A 257 -18.50 -14.50 3.56
CA PRO A 257 -19.23 -13.25 3.42
C PRO A 257 -18.64 -12.17 4.32
N LEU A 258 -18.20 -11.08 3.70
CA LEU A 258 -17.68 -9.88 4.37
C LEU A 258 -17.97 -8.67 3.48
N LYS A 259 -19.19 -8.15 3.57
CA LYS A 259 -19.71 -7.12 2.67
C LYS A 259 -19.59 -5.73 3.30
N PRO A 260 -18.61 -4.91 2.91
CA PRO A 260 -18.49 -3.53 3.38
C PRO A 260 -19.56 -2.66 2.74
N MET A 261 -19.89 -1.54 3.41
CA MET A 261 -20.82 -0.55 2.84
C MET A 261 -20.23 0.01 1.55
N TYR A 262 -21.09 0.18 0.55
CA TYR A 262 -20.75 0.66 -0.80
C TYR A 262 -19.72 -0.22 -1.55
N GLY A 263 -19.55 -1.50 -1.21
CA GLY A 263 -18.56 -2.36 -1.82
C GLY A 263 -17.10 -1.96 -1.51
N MET A 264 -16.88 -1.09 -0.52
CA MET A 264 -15.56 -0.51 -0.20
C MET A 264 -14.70 -1.47 0.65
N SER A 265 -14.33 -2.61 0.06
CA SER A 265 -13.25 -3.46 0.55
C SER A 265 -11.91 -2.81 0.15
N ILE A 266 -11.21 -2.15 1.07
CA ILE A 266 -10.05 -1.31 0.71
C ILE A 266 -8.76 -1.84 1.32
N MET A 267 -8.72 -2.04 2.65
CA MET A 267 -7.51 -2.46 3.34
C MET A 267 -7.07 -3.88 2.94
N ALA A 268 -5.78 -4.13 2.85
CA ALA A 268 -5.28 -5.49 2.68
C ALA A 268 -5.46 -6.30 3.97
N PRO A 269 -6.03 -7.51 3.90
CA PRO A 269 -6.16 -8.38 5.06
C PRO A 269 -4.81 -8.65 5.72
N GLN A 270 -4.76 -8.56 7.06
CA GLN A 270 -3.54 -8.72 7.84
C GLN A 270 -3.52 -10.10 8.49
N VAL A 271 -2.37 -10.76 8.39
CA VAL A 271 -2.16 -12.10 8.97
C VAL A 271 -1.12 -12.02 10.09
N ALA A 272 -1.37 -12.73 11.19
CA ALA A 272 -0.42 -12.87 12.28
C ALA A 272 -0.49 -14.26 12.89
N ASP A 273 0.64 -14.67 13.48
CA ASP A 273 0.70 -15.83 14.34
C ASP A 273 0.46 -15.37 15.79
N THR A 274 -0.53 -15.97 16.45
CA THR A 274 -0.91 -15.71 17.81
C THR A 274 -0.73 -16.95 18.69
N ARG A 275 -0.91 -16.80 19.99
CA ARG A 275 -0.87 -17.95 20.93
C ARG A 275 -1.93 -19.01 20.60
N GLU A 276 -3.04 -18.61 19.99
CA GLU A 276 -4.15 -19.50 19.63
C GLU A 276 -4.11 -20.03 18.19
N GLY A 277 -3.06 -19.67 17.44
CA GLY A 277 -2.84 -20.06 16.06
C GLY A 277 -2.79 -18.89 15.10
N ARG A 278 -2.76 -19.18 13.81
CA ARG A 278 -2.66 -18.18 12.76
C ARG A 278 -4.02 -17.54 12.49
N VAL A 279 -4.04 -16.22 12.44
CA VAL A 279 -5.28 -15.45 12.24
C VAL A 279 -5.18 -14.50 11.06
N LEU A 280 -6.33 -14.11 10.52
CA LEU A 280 -6.48 -13.12 9.47
C LEU A 280 -7.52 -12.09 9.89
N PHE A 281 -7.15 -10.82 9.85
CA PHE A 281 -8.05 -9.70 10.11
C PHE A 281 -8.36 -8.93 8.83
N ALA A 282 -9.64 -8.59 8.63
CA ALA A 282 -10.10 -7.69 7.58
C ALA A 282 -11.20 -6.78 8.11
N SER A 283 -11.18 -5.51 7.72
CA SER A 283 -12.21 -4.54 8.10
C SER A 283 -12.38 -3.44 7.05
N GLY A 284 -13.56 -2.82 7.02
CA GLY A 284 -13.89 -1.78 6.05
C GLY A 284 -15.05 -0.92 6.49
N ILE A 285 -15.48 -0.05 5.58
CA ILE A 285 -16.54 0.94 5.80
C ILE A 285 -17.87 0.27 6.15
N GLY A 286 -18.65 0.94 7.02
CA GLY A 286 -19.92 0.42 7.51
C GLY A 286 -19.81 -0.46 8.74
N ARG A 287 -18.67 -0.38 9.45
CA ARG A 287 -18.36 -1.19 10.64
C ARG A 287 -18.35 -2.68 10.34
N VAL A 288 -17.89 -3.00 9.15
CA VAL A 288 -17.69 -4.38 8.74
C VAL A 288 -16.26 -4.78 9.06
N GLY A 289 -16.08 -5.74 9.95
CA GLY A 289 -14.77 -6.24 10.35
C GLY A 289 -14.89 -7.63 10.96
N ALA A 290 -13.89 -8.45 10.76
CA ALA A 290 -13.81 -9.77 11.34
C ALA A 290 -12.36 -10.22 11.55
N LEU A 291 -12.15 -10.96 12.63
CA LEU A 291 -10.99 -11.81 12.83
C LEU A 291 -11.36 -13.23 12.47
N TYR A 292 -10.56 -13.84 11.64
CA TYR A 292 -10.70 -15.24 11.25
C TYR A 292 -9.52 -16.04 11.80
N LYS A 293 -9.79 -17.25 12.27
CA LYS A 293 -8.76 -18.27 12.52
C LYS A 293 -8.55 -19.05 11.25
N LEU A 294 -7.32 -19.10 10.78
CA LEU A 294 -6.92 -19.94 9.64
C LEU A 294 -6.70 -21.37 10.15
N ALA A 295 -7.27 -22.35 9.44
CA ALA A 295 -7.10 -23.76 9.82
C ALA A 295 -5.64 -24.19 9.63
N ALA A 296 -5.17 -25.07 10.50
CA ALA A 296 -3.78 -25.54 10.48
C ALA A 296 -3.55 -26.71 9.51
N ASP A 297 -4.61 -27.41 9.11
CA ASP A 297 -4.57 -28.67 8.36
C ASP A 297 -5.10 -28.57 6.91
N LYS A 298 -5.78 -27.46 6.59
CA LYS A 298 -6.35 -27.23 5.25
C LYS A 298 -6.49 -25.74 4.96
N PRO A 299 -6.57 -25.31 3.69
CA PRO A 299 -6.88 -23.93 3.35
C PRO A 299 -8.35 -23.61 3.68
N ASP A 300 -8.58 -23.11 4.87
CA ASP A 300 -9.91 -22.77 5.38
C ASP A 300 -9.80 -21.66 6.45
N ALA A 301 -10.90 -20.94 6.71
CA ALA A 301 -10.96 -19.88 7.70
C ALA A 301 -12.29 -19.91 8.45
N SER A 302 -12.27 -19.73 9.77
CA SER A 302 -13.45 -19.64 10.63
C SER A 302 -13.47 -18.31 11.39
N VAL A 303 -14.66 -17.75 11.59
CA VAL A 303 -14.81 -16.49 12.33
C VAL A 303 -14.48 -16.69 13.80
N VAL A 304 -13.58 -15.88 14.34
CA VAL A 304 -13.32 -15.76 15.80
C VAL A 304 -14.29 -14.75 16.38
N TRP A 305 -14.30 -13.55 15.82
CA TRP A 305 -15.26 -12.50 16.19
C TRP A 305 -15.57 -11.59 14.98
N ARG A 306 -16.71 -10.89 15.09
CA ARG A 306 -17.08 -9.79 14.20
C ARG A 306 -17.09 -8.48 14.94
N GLY A 307 -16.69 -7.41 14.27
CA GLY A 307 -16.68 -6.08 14.86
C GLY A 307 -18.09 -5.56 15.17
N GLU A 308 -18.18 -4.81 16.26
CA GLU A 308 -19.37 -4.13 16.75
C GLU A 308 -19.13 -2.60 16.78
N PRO A 309 -20.16 -1.75 16.95
CA PRO A 309 -20.01 -0.29 16.89
C PRO A 309 -18.95 0.35 17.79
N LYS A 310 -18.55 -0.34 18.87
CA LYS A 310 -17.56 0.15 19.83
C LYS A 310 -16.33 -0.74 19.95
N SER A 311 -16.22 -1.75 19.11
CA SER A 311 -15.07 -2.66 19.06
C SER A 311 -14.38 -2.59 17.72
N ALA A 312 -13.27 -3.29 17.57
CA ALA A 312 -12.43 -3.36 16.37
C ALA A 312 -11.92 -1.99 15.88
N VAL A 313 -11.28 -1.96 14.74
CA VAL A 313 -10.92 -0.78 13.96
C VAL A 313 -11.40 -0.98 12.53
N TYR A 314 -12.03 0.03 11.97
CA TYR A 314 -12.62 -0.02 10.63
C TYR A 314 -11.80 0.82 9.67
N CYS A 315 -10.88 0.17 8.95
CA CYS A 315 -9.93 0.85 8.09
C CYS A 315 -10.52 1.11 6.71
N ALA A 316 -10.22 2.27 6.15
CA ALA A 316 -10.60 2.67 4.80
C ALA A 316 -9.37 3.05 3.96
N ASN A 317 -8.73 4.19 4.22
CA ASN A 317 -7.68 4.73 3.35
C ASN A 317 -6.29 4.19 3.68
N SER A 318 -6.13 3.50 4.80
CA SER A 318 -4.86 2.88 5.21
C SER A 318 -5.07 1.46 5.67
N THR A 319 -4.02 0.66 5.59
CA THR A 319 -4.01 -0.72 6.08
C THR A 319 -3.45 -0.74 7.51
N PRO A 320 -4.12 -1.43 8.47
CA PRO A 320 -3.62 -1.59 9.82
C PRO A 320 -2.45 -2.59 9.85
N PHE A 321 -1.79 -2.73 10.99
CA PHE A 321 -0.85 -3.81 11.22
C PHE A 321 -1.09 -4.50 12.56
N ILE A 322 -0.65 -5.75 12.67
CA ILE A 322 -0.69 -6.53 13.90
C ILE A 322 0.73 -6.63 14.46
N ASP A 323 0.87 -6.36 15.76
CA ASP A 323 2.10 -6.56 16.50
C ASP A 323 1.82 -7.38 17.77
N GLY A 324 2.30 -8.62 17.78
CA GLY A 324 1.93 -9.59 18.82
C GLY A 324 0.41 -9.78 18.88
N GLU A 325 -0.18 -9.50 20.03
CA GLU A 325 -1.62 -9.65 20.29
C GLU A 325 -2.39 -8.32 20.13
N THR A 326 -1.81 -7.32 19.47
CA THR A 326 -2.44 -6.00 19.30
C THR A 326 -2.50 -5.58 17.85
N LEU A 327 -3.65 -5.07 17.45
CA LEU A 327 -3.91 -4.51 16.12
C LEU A 327 -3.91 -2.98 16.22
N TYR A 328 -3.20 -2.29 15.33
CA TYR A 328 -3.12 -0.84 15.24
C TYR A 328 -3.61 -0.38 13.87
N GLY A 329 -4.54 0.58 13.82
CA GLY A 329 -5.06 1.10 12.56
C GLY A 329 -5.83 2.40 12.74
N CYS A 330 -6.12 3.08 11.63
CA CYS A 330 -6.93 4.30 11.62
C CYS A 330 -8.40 3.94 11.38
N ASP A 331 -9.26 4.28 12.33
CA ASP A 331 -10.70 4.02 12.25
C ASP A 331 -11.41 5.05 11.38
N CYS A 332 -12.07 4.63 10.33
CA CYS A 332 -12.69 5.55 9.35
C CYS A 332 -13.91 6.30 9.89
N ASP A 333 -14.61 5.75 10.89
CA ASP A 333 -15.79 6.42 11.49
C ASP A 333 -15.38 7.57 12.41
N THR A 334 -14.26 7.42 13.12
CA THR A 334 -13.78 8.40 14.10
C THR A 334 -12.60 9.22 13.61
N GLY A 335 -11.82 8.70 12.65
CA GLY A 335 -10.57 9.28 12.17
C GLY A 335 -9.44 9.16 13.19
N LEU A 336 -9.53 8.24 14.14
CA LEU A 336 -8.54 8.07 15.20
C LEU A 336 -7.62 6.89 14.90
N LEU A 337 -6.34 7.04 15.23
CA LEU A 337 -5.45 5.89 15.39
C LEU A 337 -5.92 5.12 16.63
N THR A 338 -6.18 3.84 16.46
CA THR A 338 -6.81 2.97 17.46
C THR A 338 -5.96 1.73 17.66
N ALA A 339 -5.72 1.35 18.92
CA ALA A 339 -5.19 0.05 19.28
C ALA A 339 -6.33 -0.87 19.73
N VAL A 340 -6.27 -2.12 19.31
CA VAL A 340 -7.30 -3.13 19.55
C VAL A 340 -6.64 -4.41 20.05
N GLU A 341 -7.17 -4.98 21.14
CA GLU A 341 -6.80 -6.32 21.60
C GLU A 341 -7.28 -7.35 20.58
N LEU A 342 -6.36 -8.08 19.98
CA LEU A 342 -6.65 -8.95 18.85
C LEU A 342 -7.60 -10.09 19.20
N ALA A 343 -7.44 -10.69 20.40
CA ALA A 343 -8.25 -11.82 20.81
C ALA A 343 -9.74 -11.49 21.00
N THR A 344 -10.06 -10.27 21.44
CA THR A 344 -11.44 -9.86 21.81
C THR A 344 -12.05 -8.84 20.88
N GLY A 345 -11.22 -8.10 20.13
CA GLY A 345 -11.66 -6.93 19.36
C GLY A 345 -11.89 -5.67 20.21
N ASN A 346 -11.58 -5.68 21.51
CA ASN A 346 -11.77 -4.52 22.39
C ASN A 346 -10.76 -3.42 22.07
N ARG A 347 -11.21 -2.17 22.03
CA ARG A 347 -10.33 -1.00 21.88
C ARG A 347 -9.58 -0.76 23.18
N LEU A 348 -8.26 -0.61 23.07
CA LEU A 348 -7.38 -0.34 24.21
C LEU A 348 -7.20 1.16 24.43
N TRP A 349 -6.95 1.89 23.33
CA TRP A 349 -6.84 3.35 23.31
C TRP A 349 -7.11 3.91 21.92
N GLU A 350 -7.37 5.22 21.86
CA GLU A 350 -7.60 5.97 20.62
C GLU A 350 -6.92 7.34 20.73
N THR A 351 -6.35 7.86 19.62
CA THR A 351 -5.80 9.22 19.54
C THR A 351 -6.03 9.86 18.17
N ALA A 352 -6.29 11.18 18.15
CA ALA A 352 -6.33 11.98 16.93
C ALA A 352 -4.96 12.57 16.54
N GLU A 353 -3.98 12.54 17.45
CA GLU A 353 -2.69 13.21 17.27
C GLU A 353 -1.92 12.70 16.06
N ALA A 354 -2.07 11.42 15.76
CA ALA A 354 -1.40 10.75 14.65
C ALA A 354 -2.14 10.86 13.30
N THR A 355 -3.35 11.40 13.26
CA THR A 355 -4.20 11.46 12.06
C THR A 355 -4.57 12.90 11.70
N THR A 356 -5.66 13.42 12.26
CA THR A 356 -6.20 14.77 11.99
C THR A 356 -5.57 15.86 12.87
N GLY A 357 -4.72 15.50 13.80
CA GLY A 357 -4.06 16.37 14.76
C GLY A 357 -4.77 16.40 16.13
N THR A 358 -5.93 17.01 16.24
CA THR A 358 -6.53 17.31 17.56
C THR A 358 -7.98 16.88 17.74
N ARG A 359 -8.67 16.46 16.67
CA ARG A 359 -10.11 16.18 16.70
C ARG A 359 -10.48 14.94 15.92
N ARG A 360 -11.61 14.37 16.23
CA ARG A 360 -12.23 13.33 15.38
C ARG A 360 -12.60 13.90 14.02
N GLY A 361 -12.36 13.13 12.96
CA GLY A 361 -12.71 13.51 11.60
C GLY A 361 -13.04 12.29 10.77
N LYS A 362 -14.26 12.19 10.25
CA LYS A 362 -14.67 11.05 9.41
C LYS A 362 -13.65 10.82 8.29
N HIS A 363 -13.26 9.54 8.11
CA HIS A 363 -12.19 9.11 7.20
C HIS A 363 -10.80 9.73 7.49
N GLY A 364 -10.57 10.27 8.71
CA GLY A 364 -9.23 10.67 9.13
C GLY A 364 -8.28 9.48 9.06
N THR A 365 -7.09 9.71 8.54
CA THR A 365 -6.16 8.62 8.26
C THR A 365 -4.70 9.01 8.49
N ALA A 366 -3.89 7.98 8.62
CA ALA A 366 -2.43 8.05 8.55
C ALA A 366 -1.89 6.73 7.98
N PHE A 367 -0.75 6.80 7.33
CA PHE A 367 -0.07 5.64 6.77
C PHE A 367 1.00 5.19 7.76
N LEU A 368 0.89 3.94 8.19
CA LEU A 368 1.70 3.35 9.26
C LEU A 368 2.78 2.46 8.64
N VAL A 369 4.04 2.74 8.92
CA VAL A 369 5.18 1.93 8.46
C VAL A 369 6.02 1.55 9.67
N ARG A 370 6.04 0.26 10.00
CA ARG A 370 6.86 -0.26 11.09
C ARG A 370 8.32 -0.25 10.70
N HIS A 371 9.18 0.21 11.59
CA HIS A 371 10.62 0.11 11.40
C HIS A 371 11.18 -1.03 12.23
N LEU A 372 11.62 -2.09 11.55
CA LEU A 372 12.23 -3.28 12.16
C LEU A 372 13.53 -3.59 11.42
N PRO A 373 14.67 -2.99 11.83
CA PRO A 373 15.95 -3.25 11.19
C PRO A 373 16.29 -4.74 11.17
N ALA A 374 16.85 -5.22 10.08
CA ALA A 374 17.27 -6.59 9.95
C ALA A 374 18.26 -6.97 11.08
N GLY A 375 17.99 -8.08 11.78
CA GLY A 375 18.82 -8.56 12.90
C GLY A 375 18.60 -7.84 14.24
N ALA A 376 17.66 -6.91 14.34
CA ALA A 376 17.31 -6.28 15.60
C ALA A 376 16.39 -7.17 16.45
N GLU A 377 16.59 -7.17 17.76
CA GLU A 377 15.67 -7.83 18.69
C GLU A 377 14.29 -7.14 18.66
N PRO A 378 13.18 -7.86 18.49
CA PRO A 378 11.85 -7.28 18.29
C PRO A 378 11.41 -6.32 19.40
N ALA A 379 11.82 -6.54 20.62
CA ALA A 379 11.39 -5.76 21.81
C ALA A 379 12.08 -4.39 21.93
N VAL A 380 13.22 -4.17 21.26
CA VAL A 380 14.05 -2.97 21.42
C VAL A 380 13.94 -2.01 20.24
N ALA A 381 13.53 -2.51 19.08
CA ALA A 381 13.69 -1.82 17.79
C ALA A 381 12.40 -1.29 17.17
N ALA A 382 11.24 -1.68 17.66
CA ALA A 382 9.99 -1.33 16.99
C ALA A 382 9.61 0.14 17.22
N SER A 383 9.91 0.98 16.24
CA SER A 383 9.28 2.29 16.08
C SER A 383 8.34 2.26 14.87
N THR A 384 7.42 3.20 14.82
CA THR A 384 6.49 3.35 13.71
C THR A 384 6.68 4.74 13.12
N TRP A 385 7.00 4.79 11.83
CA TRP A 385 6.90 6.00 11.04
C TRP A 385 5.46 6.17 10.61
N ILE A 386 4.90 7.32 10.86
CA ILE A 386 3.50 7.65 10.57
C ILE A 386 3.49 8.86 9.65
N PHE A 387 2.87 8.73 8.49
CA PHE A 387 2.62 9.87 7.63
C PHE A 387 1.13 10.21 7.72
N SER A 388 0.82 11.33 8.38
CA SER A 388 -0.56 11.75 8.67
C SER A 388 -1.22 12.42 7.47
N GLU A 389 -2.55 12.48 7.46
CA GLU A 389 -3.29 13.23 6.42
C GLU A 389 -3.05 14.74 6.47
N THR A 390 -2.50 15.27 7.57
CA THR A 390 -2.09 16.67 7.67
C THR A 390 -0.76 16.97 6.97
N GLY A 391 -0.08 15.94 6.46
CA GLY A 391 1.23 16.06 5.80
C GLY A 391 2.40 16.03 6.77
N ASP A 392 2.17 15.63 8.02
CA ASP A 392 3.25 15.48 9.00
C ASP A 392 3.86 14.08 8.95
N LEU A 393 5.18 14.03 9.04
CA LEU A 393 5.93 12.82 9.32
C LEU A 393 6.16 12.74 10.83
N ILE A 394 5.70 11.64 11.42
CA ILE A 394 5.76 11.40 12.86
C ILE A 394 6.56 10.12 13.11
N LEU A 395 7.43 10.14 14.10
CA LEU A 395 8.06 8.96 14.66
C LEU A 395 7.41 8.66 16.00
N ALA A 396 6.92 7.44 16.19
CA ALA A 396 6.21 7.06 17.42
C ALA A 396 6.56 5.64 17.87
N LYS A 397 6.30 5.35 19.15
CA LYS A 397 6.18 4.00 19.70
C LYS A 397 4.72 3.71 19.94
N LEU A 398 4.26 2.57 19.43
CA LEU A 398 2.93 2.06 19.69
C LEU A 398 3.02 0.85 20.62
N SER A 399 2.20 0.83 21.66
CA SER A 399 2.13 -0.27 22.61
C SER A 399 0.67 -0.54 22.98
N PRO A 400 0.34 -1.71 23.56
CA PRO A 400 -1.00 -1.95 24.08
C PRO A 400 -1.46 -0.90 25.10
N ALA A 401 -0.52 -0.25 25.79
CA ALA A 401 -0.83 0.72 26.85
C ALA A 401 -1.08 2.14 26.29
N ARG A 402 -0.37 2.56 25.24
CA ARG A 402 -0.45 3.94 24.74
C ARG A 402 0.25 4.18 23.41
N TYR A 403 -0.13 5.27 22.78
CA TYR A 403 0.62 6.00 21.78
C TYR A 403 1.68 6.87 22.46
N GLU A 404 2.91 6.88 21.96
CA GLU A 404 4.02 7.73 22.42
C GLU A 404 4.73 8.34 21.23
N GLU A 405 4.54 9.65 21.03
CA GLU A 405 5.22 10.39 19.97
C GLU A 405 6.67 10.70 20.38
N LEU A 406 7.62 10.36 19.52
CA LEU A 406 9.05 10.62 19.72
C LEU A 406 9.52 11.87 18.99
N GLY A 407 8.76 12.33 18.01
CA GLY A 407 9.03 13.54 17.24
C GLY A 407 8.16 13.66 16.02
N ARG A 408 8.07 14.88 15.50
CA ARG A 408 7.26 15.22 14.32
C ARG A 408 7.93 16.31 13.50
N MET A 409 7.74 16.27 12.19
CA MET A 409 8.01 17.40 11.29
C MET A 409 6.92 17.52 10.24
N HIS A 410 6.62 18.75 9.85
CA HIS A 410 5.76 19.00 8.71
C HIS A 410 6.53 18.73 7.42
N LEU A 411 6.02 17.81 6.61
CA LEU A 411 6.70 17.32 5.40
C LEU A 411 6.12 17.94 4.13
N LEU A 412 4.79 17.97 4.02
CA LEU A 412 4.04 18.43 2.85
C LEU A 412 2.76 19.14 3.28
N ASP A 413 2.38 20.20 2.55
CA ASP A 413 1.07 20.80 2.72
C ASP A 413 -0.05 19.85 2.25
N ALA A 414 -1.17 19.83 2.96
CA ALA A 414 -2.37 19.17 2.50
C ALA A 414 -2.96 19.96 1.33
N THR A 415 -3.18 19.29 0.20
CA THR A 415 -3.57 19.97 -1.06
C THR A 415 -4.83 19.39 -1.69
N ASN A 416 -5.37 18.31 -1.12
CA ASN A 416 -6.63 17.72 -1.52
C ASN A 416 -7.70 18.01 -0.47
N GLU A 417 -8.95 18.01 -0.84
CA GLU A 417 -10.04 18.27 0.10
C GLU A 417 -10.91 17.01 0.29
N CYS A 418 -11.26 16.73 1.55
CA CYS A 418 -12.16 15.66 1.89
C CYS A 418 -12.95 15.98 3.15
N PHE A 419 -14.27 15.85 3.11
CA PHE A 419 -15.16 16.09 4.24
C PHE A 419 -14.92 17.45 4.94
N GLY A 420 -14.67 18.51 4.13
CA GLY A 420 -14.48 19.89 4.60
C GLY A 420 -13.15 20.13 5.32
N ARG A 421 -12.11 19.37 5.00
CA ARG A 421 -10.73 19.60 5.45
C ARG A 421 -9.73 19.25 4.36
N GLU A 422 -8.60 19.91 4.40
CA GLU A 422 -7.47 19.58 3.53
C GLU A 422 -6.78 18.30 4.01
N VAL A 423 -6.37 17.45 3.05
CA VAL A 423 -5.77 16.14 3.33
C VAL A 423 -4.63 15.81 2.37
N VAL A 424 -3.71 14.95 2.83
CA VAL A 424 -2.79 14.18 2.00
C VAL A 424 -3.16 12.70 2.12
N TRP A 425 -3.64 12.10 1.04
CA TRP A 425 -4.08 10.70 1.02
C TRP A 425 -3.23 9.86 0.05
N SER A 426 -1.93 9.90 0.21
CA SER A 426 -0.99 9.15 -0.60
C SER A 426 -0.02 8.39 0.29
N HIS A 427 0.15 7.10 0.04
CA HIS A 427 1.11 6.26 0.76
C HIS A 427 2.55 6.73 0.52
N PRO A 428 3.39 6.89 1.55
CA PRO A 428 4.81 7.14 1.37
C PRO A 428 5.58 5.86 0.98
N ALA A 429 6.77 6.03 0.43
CA ALA A 429 7.76 4.97 0.27
C ALA A 429 8.98 5.23 1.16
N PHE A 430 9.60 4.14 1.65
CA PHE A 430 10.78 4.19 2.50
C PHE A 430 11.90 3.36 1.87
N ALA A 431 12.88 4.03 1.30
CA ALA A 431 13.98 3.40 0.60
C ALA A 431 15.26 4.25 0.73
N ASP A 432 16.43 3.63 0.68
CA ASP A 432 17.73 4.30 0.71
C ASP A 432 17.86 5.28 1.90
N ARG A 433 17.34 4.86 3.06
CA ARG A 433 17.25 5.66 4.29
C ARG A 433 16.59 7.02 4.07
N CYS A 434 15.59 7.05 3.19
CA CYS A 434 14.80 8.23 2.89
C CYS A 434 13.31 7.89 2.94
N ILE A 435 12.49 8.93 3.15
CA ILE A 435 11.08 8.90 2.83
C ILE A 435 10.85 9.64 1.53
N PHE A 436 10.02 9.05 0.67
CA PHE A 436 9.48 9.68 -0.54
C PHE A 436 7.99 9.83 -0.34
N ALA A 437 7.50 11.06 -0.36
CA ALA A 437 6.09 11.37 -0.15
C ALA A 437 5.61 12.41 -1.16
N ARG A 438 4.30 12.40 -1.45
CA ARG A 438 3.73 13.35 -2.40
C ARG A 438 2.42 13.94 -1.88
N ASN A 439 2.09 15.12 -2.39
CA ASN A 439 0.75 15.71 -2.42
C ASN A 439 0.31 15.94 -3.89
N ASP A 440 -0.71 16.74 -4.17
CA ASP A 440 -1.16 17.02 -5.55
C ASP A 440 -0.27 18.02 -6.31
N ARG A 441 0.82 18.50 -5.73
CA ARG A 441 1.68 19.54 -6.31
C ARG A 441 3.14 19.15 -6.39
N GLU A 442 3.62 18.34 -5.44
CA GLU A 442 5.04 18.00 -5.32
C GLU A 442 5.27 16.57 -4.84
N LEU A 443 6.41 16.02 -5.22
CA LEU A 443 7.04 14.84 -4.66
C LEU A 443 8.31 15.29 -3.92
N VAL A 444 8.49 14.82 -2.69
CA VAL A 444 9.63 15.17 -1.82
C VAL A 444 10.42 13.93 -1.43
N CYS A 445 11.73 14.09 -1.33
CA CYS A 445 12.63 13.14 -0.71
C CYS A 445 13.31 13.78 0.51
N VAL A 446 13.19 13.11 1.66
CA VAL A 446 13.81 13.55 2.93
C VAL A 446 14.69 12.44 3.48
N SER A 447 15.91 12.78 3.89
CA SER A 447 16.83 11.83 4.50
C SER A 447 16.38 11.47 5.91
N LEU A 448 16.33 10.18 6.17
CA LEU A 448 16.09 9.58 7.49
C LEU A 448 17.38 8.91 8.02
N ALA A 449 18.54 9.13 7.38
CA ALA A 449 19.80 8.57 7.82
C ALA A 449 20.24 9.18 9.17
N GLU A 450 20.85 8.33 10.04
CA GLU A 450 21.50 8.77 11.29
C GLU A 450 22.64 9.74 11.04
#